data_673fb79842bd9ddf72ebab8940e68eb6
#
_entry.id   673fb79842bd9ddf72ebab8940e68eb6
#
_cell.length_a   1.000
_cell.length_b   1.000
_cell.length_c   1.000
_cell.angle_alpha   90.00
_cell.angle_beta   90.00
_cell.angle_gamma   90.00
#
_symmetry.space_group_name_H-M   'P 1'
#
loop_
_entity.id
_entity.type
_entity.pdbx_description
1 polymer ?
#
loop_
_entity_poly.entity_id
_entity_poly.type
_entity_poly.pdbx_seq_one_letter_code
_entity_poly.pdbx_strand_id
1 'polypeptide(L)'
;MRFTLIDEVLESTPERIVAVKNVTAAEEYLGDHFPGFPVLPGVFMVEAMVQAARRLLRERGRSRTVLSGVRALRYGSFVRPGEALRVEVVLDRGGDEGEVRFKGVGSVVRPDGSSETAVSGRFTMRDRR
;
A
#
# COMPACT_ATOMS: atom_id res chain seq x y z
N MET A 1 -4.49 -0.43 -19.07
CA MET A 1 -5.38 0.03 -18.01
C MET A 1 -4.56 0.36 -16.76
N ARG A 2 -4.77 1.51 -16.21
CA ARG A 2 -4.07 1.92 -15.00
C ARG A 2 -4.73 1.30 -13.78
N PHE A 3 -3.95 0.56 -13.02
CA PHE A 3 -4.43 -0.08 -11.81
C PHE A 3 -4.08 0.78 -10.59
N THR A 4 -5.06 1.51 -10.08
CA THR A 4 -4.85 2.44 -8.96
C THR A 4 -5.41 1.84 -7.69
N LEU A 5 -4.55 1.70 -6.67
CA LEU A 5 -4.92 1.12 -5.37
C LEU A 5 -4.93 2.16 -4.25
N ILE A 6 -5.02 3.44 -4.60
CA ILE A 6 -5.17 4.53 -3.64
C ILE A 6 -6.32 5.40 -4.12
N ASP A 7 -7.38 5.47 -3.31
CA ASP A 7 -8.53 6.31 -3.61
C ASP A 7 -8.39 7.70 -3.03
N GLU A 8 -7.73 7.82 -1.86
CA GLU A 8 -7.60 9.09 -1.17
C GLU A 8 -6.31 9.12 -0.35
N VAL A 9 -5.66 10.26 -0.32
CA VAL A 9 -4.52 10.52 0.58
C VAL A 9 -5.06 11.32 1.76
N LEU A 10 -4.91 10.76 2.97
CA LEU A 10 -5.40 11.37 4.20
C LEU A 10 -4.39 12.34 4.81
N GLU A 11 -3.11 11.99 4.76
CA GLU A 11 -2.02 12.80 5.28
C GLU A 11 -0.80 12.64 4.39
N SER A 12 -0.05 13.71 4.19
CA SER A 12 1.20 13.65 3.46
C SER A 12 2.19 14.67 4.04
N THR A 13 3.34 14.17 4.46
CA THR A 13 4.49 14.97 4.89
C THR A 13 5.70 14.52 4.07
N PRO A 14 6.83 15.23 4.13
CA PRO A 14 8.03 14.76 3.41
C PRO A 14 8.53 13.38 3.82
N GLU A 15 8.13 12.88 4.98
CA GLU A 15 8.63 11.61 5.54
C GLU A 15 7.55 10.56 5.75
N ARG A 16 6.27 10.91 5.56
CA ARG A 16 5.16 10.00 5.88
C ARG A 16 3.97 10.27 4.98
N ILE A 17 3.32 9.21 4.54
CA ILE A 17 2.06 9.32 3.81
C ILE A 17 1.06 8.30 4.35
N VAL A 18 -0.18 8.74 4.50
CA VAL A 18 -1.30 7.88 4.85
C VAL A 18 -2.34 7.95 3.75
N ALA A 19 -2.74 6.81 3.23
CA ALA A 19 -3.66 6.72 2.12
C ALA A 19 -4.67 5.60 2.35
N VAL A 20 -5.75 5.62 1.60
CA VAL A 20 -6.85 4.66 1.74
C VAL A 20 -7.24 4.10 0.39
N LYS A 21 -7.47 2.80 0.36
CA LYS A 21 -8.14 2.09 -0.72
C LYS A 21 -9.45 1.53 -0.20
N ASN A 22 -10.57 1.97 -0.78
CA ASN A 22 -11.88 1.39 -0.48
C ASN A 22 -12.09 0.15 -1.35
N VAL A 23 -12.43 -0.97 -0.73
CA VAL A 23 -12.64 -2.23 -1.44
C VAL A 23 -14.14 -2.39 -1.71
N THR A 24 -14.50 -2.57 -2.99
CA THR A 24 -15.88 -2.73 -3.40
C THR A 24 -16.07 -4.08 -4.10
N ALA A 25 -17.30 -4.59 -4.08
CA ALA A 25 -17.62 -5.84 -4.75
C ALA A 25 -17.57 -5.76 -6.28
N ALA A 26 -17.51 -4.55 -6.84
CA ALA A 26 -17.44 -4.32 -8.28
C ALA A 26 -16.04 -4.53 -8.87
N GLU A 27 -15.01 -4.74 -8.06
CA GLU A 27 -13.66 -4.91 -8.54
C GLU A 27 -13.45 -6.30 -9.13
N GLU A 28 -12.97 -6.35 -10.36
CA GLU A 28 -12.88 -7.60 -11.15
C GLU A 28 -12.04 -8.69 -10.52
N TYR A 29 -10.92 -8.32 -9.89
CA TYR A 29 -10.00 -9.30 -9.29
C TYR A 29 -10.66 -10.09 -8.14
N LEU A 30 -11.73 -9.58 -7.53
CA LEU A 30 -12.42 -10.26 -6.45
C LEU A 30 -13.20 -11.48 -6.95
N GLY A 31 -13.56 -11.52 -8.22
CA GLY A 31 -14.26 -12.67 -8.81
C GLY A 31 -13.37 -13.90 -8.87
N ASP A 32 -12.07 -13.73 -9.05
CA ASP A 32 -11.11 -14.82 -9.18
C ASP A 32 -10.41 -15.16 -7.86
N HIS A 33 -10.33 -14.22 -6.94
CA HIS A 33 -9.64 -14.42 -5.68
C HIS A 33 -10.63 -14.83 -4.60
N PHE A 34 -10.77 -16.16 -4.49
CA PHE A 34 -11.71 -16.91 -3.65
C PHE A 34 -13.18 -16.64 -4.01
N PRO A 35 -13.70 -17.30 -5.06
CA PRO A 35 -15.14 -17.24 -5.39
C PRO A 35 -15.98 -17.61 -4.19
N GLY A 36 -16.88 -16.90 -3.69
CA GLY A 36 -17.63 -17.16 -2.47
C GLY A 36 -17.01 -16.59 -1.19
N PHE A 37 -15.74 -16.13 -1.26
CA PHE A 37 -15.09 -15.42 -0.17
C PHE A 37 -14.14 -14.38 -0.76
N PRO A 38 -14.68 -13.29 -1.33
CA PRO A 38 -13.83 -12.28 -1.98
C PRO A 38 -13.01 -11.50 -0.97
N VAL A 39 -11.72 -11.38 -1.22
CA VAL A 39 -10.79 -10.61 -0.40
C VAL A 39 -9.80 -9.88 -1.30
N LEU A 40 -9.32 -8.75 -0.82
CA LEU A 40 -8.23 -8.04 -1.51
C LEU A 40 -6.97 -8.91 -1.51
N PRO A 41 -6.40 -9.23 -2.69
CA PRO A 41 -5.18 -10.03 -2.74
C PRO A 41 -4.03 -9.38 -1.98
N GLY A 42 -3.23 -10.20 -1.27
CA GLY A 42 -2.10 -9.70 -0.49
C GLY A 42 -1.09 -8.90 -1.32
N VAL A 43 -0.81 -9.36 -2.53
CA VAL A 43 0.11 -8.65 -3.44
C VAL A 43 -0.40 -7.25 -3.78
N PHE A 44 -1.72 -7.04 -3.82
CA PHE A 44 -2.30 -5.71 -4.05
C PHE A 44 -2.17 -4.81 -2.83
N MET A 45 -2.13 -5.37 -1.62
CA MET A 45 -1.85 -4.59 -0.41
C MET A 45 -0.44 -4.02 -0.46
N VAL A 46 0.54 -4.83 -0.88
CA VAL A 46 1.92 -4.37 -1.08
C VAL A 46 1.97 -3.29 -2.15
N GLU A 47 1.28 -3.51 -3.27
CA GLU A 47 1.23 -2.52 -4.35
C GLU A 47 0.60 -1.20 -3.89
N ALA A 48 -0.40 -1.24 -3.02
CA ALA A 48 -0.98 -0.03 -2.45
C ALA A 48 0.06 0.76 -1.66
N MET A 49 0.87 0.08 -0.85
CA MET A 49 1.96 0.72 -0.12
C MET A 49 3.01 1.31 -1.07
N VAL A 50 3.34 0.59 -2.14
CA VAL A 50 4.29 1.06 -3.15
C VAL A 50 3.76 2.30 -3.86
N GLN A 51 2.48 2.32 -4.21
CA GLN A 51 1.87 3.48 -4.84
C GLN A 51 1.86 4.70 -3.91
N ALA A 52 1.63 4.49 -2.62
CA ALA A 52 1.71 5.55 -1.62
C ALA A 52 3.14 6.10 -1.52
N ALA A 53 4.14 5.22 -1.47
CA ALA A 53 5.55 5.64 -1.45
C ALA A 53 5.93 6.39 -2.72
N ARG A 54 5.47 5.92 -3.88
CA ARG A 54 5.74 6.57 -5.16
C ARG A 54 5.16 7.99 -5.18
N ARG A 55 3.98 8.17 -4.63
CA ARG A 55 3.35 9.48 -4.52
C ARG A 55 4.15 10.42 -3.61
N LEU A 56 4.62 9.92 -2.46
CA LEU A 56 5.47 10.68 -1.55
C LEU A 56 6.75 11.12 -2.25
N LEU A 57 7.40 10.21 -2.98
CA LEU A 57 8.64 10.51 -3.70
C LEU A 57 8.41 11.49 -4.85
N ARG A 58 7.27 11.42 -5.52
CA ARG A 58 6.90 12.37 -6.57
C ARG A 58 6.79 13.79 -6.02
N GLU A 59 6.21 13.95 -4.84
CA GLU A 59 6.12 15.24 -4.17
C GLU A 59 7.48 15.78 -3.75
N ARG A 60 8.48 14.89 -3.63
CA ARG A 60 9.87 15.26 -3.35
C ARG A 60 10.72 15.42 -4.62
N GLY A 61 10.08 15.47 -5.79
CA GLY A 61 10.77 15.67 -7.05
C GLY A 61 11.30 14.40 -7.72
N ARG A 62 10.98 13.21 -7.18
CA ARG A 62 11.39 11.93 -7.76
C ARG A 62 10.19 11.25 -8.41
N SER A 63 10.01 11.49 -9.69
CA SER A 63 8.81 11.08 -10.44
C SER A 63 8.89 9.69 -11.06
N ARG A 64 10.07 9.08 -11.13
CA ARG A 64 10.26 7.78 -11.79
C ARG A 64 10.96 6.81 -10.85
N THR A 65 10.19 6.29 -9.90
CA THR A 65 10.72 5.32 -8.95
C THR A 65 10.01 3.99 -9.12
N VAL A 66 10.74 2.91 -8.85
CA VAL A 66 10.23 1.54 -8.92
C VAL A 66 10.61 0.79 -7.65
N LEU A 67 9.81 -0.23 -7.34
CA LEU A 67 10.11 -1.12 -6.25
C LEU A 67 11.37 -1.93 -6.56
N SER A 68 12.35 -1.92 -5.66
CA SER A 68 13.59 -2.69 -5.83
C SER A 68 13.73 -3.86 -4.88
N GLY A 69 12.96 -3.91 -3.81
CA GLY A 69 12.98 -5.06 -2.90
C GLY A 69 11.94 -4.94 -1.79
N VAL A 70 11.54 -6.10 -1.28
CA VAL A 70 10.61 -6.21 -0.15
C VAL A 70 11.23 -7.16 0.86
N ARG A 71 11.10 -6.87 2.15
CA ARG A 71 11.55 -7.76 3.21
C ARG A 71 10.68 -7.62 4.45
N ALA A 72 10.74 -8.63 5.31
CA ALA A 72 9.95 -8.70 6.54
C ALA A 72 8.45 -8.54 6.29
N LEU A 73 7.98 -9.05 5.14
CA LEU A 73 6.59 -8.96 4.75
C LEU A 73 5.76 -9.94 5.57
N ARG A 74 4.69 -9.41 6.17
CA ARG A 74 3.74 -10.22 6.95
C ARG A 74 2.33 -9.83 6.59
N TYR A 75 1.46 -10.83 6.45
CA TYR A 75 0.04 -10.63 6.25
C TYR A 75 -0.72 -10.98 7.52
N GLY A 76 -1.76 -10.20 7.80
CA GLY A 76 -2.66 -10.42 8.91
C GLY A 76 -4.09 -10.62 8.42
N SER A 77 -5.01 -9.78 8.88
CA SER A 77 -6.42 -9.89 8.53
C SER A 77 -6.70 -9.62 7.07
N PHE A 78 -7.71 -10.27 6.53
CA PHE A 78 -8.21 -10.02 5.18
C PHE A 78 -8.94 -8.68 5.10
N VAL A 79 -8.95 -8.10 3.91
CA VAL A 79 -9.78 -6.93 3.57
C VAL A 79 -10.85 -7.38 2.59
N ARG A 80 -12.11 -7.16 2.94
CA ARG A 80 -13.29 -7.62 2.19
C ARG A 80 -14.04 -6.45 1.57
N PRO A 81 -14.91 -6.72 0.57
CA PRO A 81 -15.77 -5.67 0.05
C PRO A 81 -16.56 -4.99 1.18
N GLY A 82 -16.66 -3.67 1.12
CA GLY A 82 -17.28 -2.86 2.17
C GLY A 82 -16.31 -2.39 3.24
N GLU A 83 -15.09 -2.89 3.23
CA GLU A 83 -14.02 -2.48 4.14
C GLU A 83 -13.01 -1.62 3.39
N ALA A 84 -12.10 -0.97 4.12
CA ALA A 84 -11.05 -0.16 3.52
C ALA A 84 -9.68 -0.67 3.97
N LEU A 85 -8.69 -0.51 3.09
CA LEU A 85 -7.29 -0.69 3.44
C LEU A 85 -6.69 0.70 3.66
N ARG A 86 -6.27 0.97 4.88
CA ARG A 86 -5.54 2.19 5.22
C ARG A 86 -4.06 1.85 5.29
N VAL A 87 -3.26 2.50 4.44
CA VAL A 87 -1.81 2.29 4.44
C VAL A 87 -1.10 3.48 5.02
N GLU A 88 -0.11 3.20 5.86
CA GLU A 88 0.81 4.19 6.38
C GLU A 88 2.21 3.80 5.94
N VAL A 89 2.87 4.70 5.24
CA VAL A 89 4.21 4.49 4.73
C VAL A 89 5.11 5.58 5.26
N VAL A 90 6.18 5.15 5.94
CA VAL A 90 7.11 6.06 6.61
C VAL A 90 8.49 5.87 6.02
N LEU A 91 9.16 6.99 5.74
CA LEU A 91 10.52 6.97 5.27
C LEU A 91 11.43 6.41 6.38
N ASP A 92 12.19 5.38 6.05
CA ASP A 92 13.16 4.76 6.94
C ASP A 92 14.56 5.27 6.56
N ARG A 93 15.42 5.42 7.53
CA ARG A 93 16.76 5.94 7.29
C ARG A 93 17.72 4.83 6.86
N GLY A 94 18.72 5.20 6.05
CA GLY A 94 19.84 4.32 5.75
C GLY A 94 19.68 3.46 4.52
N GLY A 95 19.30 4.03 3.39
CA GLY A 95 19.40 3.36 2.09
C GLY A 95 20.75 3.58 1.45
N ASP A 96 21.12 2.71 0.54
CA ASP A 96 22.27 2.92 -0.32
C ASP A 96 21.99 4.07 -1.28
N GLU A 97 23.03 4.59 -1.91
CA GLU A 97 22.90 5.68 -2.86
C GLU A 97 21.89 5.35 -3.96
N GLY A 98 20.93 6.24 -4.17
CA GLY A 98 19.87 6.03 -5.17
C GLY A 98 18.69 5.20 -4.69
N GLU A 99 18.77 4.60 -3.53
CA GLU A 99 17.68 3.83 -2.93
C GLU A 99 17.04 4.58 -1.77
N VAL A 100 15.74 4.39 -1.62
CA VAL A 100 14.98 4.95 -0.50
C VAL A 100 14.26 3.79 0.20
N ARG A 101 14.44 3.69 1.50
CA ARG A 101 13.82 2.65 2.32
C ARG A 101 12.56 3.16 2.99
N PHE A 102 11.55 2.31 3.02
CA PHE A 102 10.28 2.60 3.65
C PHE A 102 9.86 1.48 4.58
N LYS A 103 9.10 1.85 5.59
CA LYS A 103 8.36 0.93 6.43
C LYS A 103 6.89 1.16 6.17
N GLY A 104 6.15 0.10 5.85
CA GLY A 104 4.74 0.20 5.54
C GLY A 104 3.88 -0.68 6.43
N VAL A 105 2.72 -0.18 6.80
CA VAL A 105 1.69 -0.92 7.51
C VAL A 105 0.36 -0.64 6.84
N GLY A 106 -0.37 -1.71 6.51
CA GLY A 106 -1.74 -1.62 6.03
C GLY A 106 -2.68 -2.18 7.08
N SER A 107 -3.76 -1.46 7.36
CA SER A 107 -4.77 -1.88 8.31
C SER A 107 -6.12 -1.99 7.62
N VAL A 108 -6.87 -3.05 7.91
CA VAL A 108 -8.26 -3.13 7.50
C VAL A 108 -9.08 -2.25 8.44
N VAL A 109 -9.91 -1.38 7.85
CA VAL A 109 -10.84 -0.53 8.61
C VAL A 109 -12.25 -0.98 8.22
N ARG A 110 -13.02 -1.38 9.22
CA ARG A 110 -14.37 -1.92 9.05
C ARG A 110 -15.43 -0.85 9.24
N PRO A 111 -16.65 -1.08 8.73
CA PRO A 111 -17.75 -0.11 8.89
C PRO A 111 -18.07 0.23 10.35
N ASP A 112 -17.82 -0.69 11.28
CA ASP A 112 -18.04 -0.44 12.72
C ASP A 112 -16.93 0.39 13.38
N GLY A 113 -15.90 0.80 12.61
CA GLY A 113 -14.79 1.56 13.13
C GLY A 113 -13.63 0.73 13.69
N SER A 114 -13.79 -0.59 13.77
CA SER A 114 -12.70 -1.46 14.21
C SER A 114 -11.62 -1.57 13.15
N SER A 115 -10.38 -1.84 13.57
CA SER A 115 -9.27 -2.02 12.64
C SER A 115 -8.31 -3.10 13.14
N GLU A 116 -7.66 -3.76 12.18
CA GLU A 116 -6.62 -4.76 12.45
C GLU A 116 -5.55 -4.65 11.38
N THR A 117 -4.33 -5.06 11.71
CA THR A 117 -3.24 -5.09 10.73
C THR A 117 -3.55 -6.12 9.66
N ALA A 118 -3.51 -5.71 8.41
CA ALA A 118 -3.69 -6.57 7.24
C ALA A 118 -2.37 -6.93 6.57
N VAL A 119 -1.41 -6.01 6.59
CA VAL A 119 -0.09 -6.22 5.99
C VAL A 119 0.92 -5.32 6.70
N SER A 120 2.15 -5.80 6.82
CA SER A 120 3.27 -4.97 7.26
C SER A 120 4.53 -5.43 6.56
N GLY A 121 5.48 -4.53 6.38
CA GLY A 121 6.74 -4.89 5.76
C GLY A 121 7.64 -3.69 5.56
N ARG A 122 8.81 -3.98 5.05
CA ARG A 122 9.79 -2.97 4.64
C ARG A 122 10.08 -3.14 3.17
N PHE A 123 10.28 -2.05 2.47
CA PHE A 123 10.57 -2.11 1.05
C PHE A 123 11.47 -0.96 0.63
N THR A 124 12.12 -1.13 -0.49
CA THR A 124 12.99 -0.12 -1.06
C THR A 124 12.49 0.29 -2.43
N MET A 125 12.61 1.58 -2.69
CA MET A 125 12.32 2.19 -3.97
C MET A 125 13.61 2.74 -4.54
N ARG A 126 13.75 2.73 -5.85
CA ARG A 126 14.89 3.33 -6.53
C ARG A 126 14.43 4.05 -7.79
N ASP A 127 15.27 4.94 -8.29
CA ASP A 127 14.96 5.62 -9.53
C ASP A 127 15.00 4.62 -10.69
N ARG A 128 14.04 4.74 -11.59
CA ARG A 128 14.00 3.98 -12.82
C ARG A 128 15.02 4.56 -13.78
N ARG A 129 15.87 3.70 -14.30
CA ARG A 129 16.87 4.10 -15.30
C ARG A 129 16.29 4.06 -16.69
#